data_27e47c3c720a7540a75eb589b936f64b
#
_entry.id   27e47c3c720a7540a75eb589b936f64b
#
_cell.length_a   1.000
_cell.length_b   1.000
_cell.length_c   1.000
_cell.angle_alpha   90.00
_cell.angle_beta   90.00
_cell.angle_gamma   90.00
#
_symmetry.space_group_name_H-M   'P 1'
#
loop_
_entity.id
_entity.type
_entity.pdbx_description
1 polymer ?
#
loop_
_entity_poly.entity_id
_entity_poly.type
_entity_poly.pdbx_seq_one_letter_code
_entity_poly.pdbx_strand_id
1 'polypeptide(L)'
;GTPLVMTMKSAAPNKTSQIISVMGNTFQKAVFDGEKGYQESRGQRMDMKAEELEKAKENNALFSDLNYTSGVLVRIEPLDGSNAVVLKYKEIEVFYDMTTGLKVKEIKKMKMPDGKENKVPTVFSDYKEVSGIKFPHSIGQKMGPMDLNFVIKEIKVNQDVTEDDFK
;
A
#
# COMPACT_ATOMS: atom_id res chain seq x y z
N GLY A 1 20.73 -2.63 10.94
CA GLY A 1 19.82 -3.74 10.62
C GLY A 1 20.02 -4.24 9.22
N THR A 2 19.69 -5.48 8.96
CA THR A 2 19.77 -6.06 7.60
C THR A 2 18.67 -5.43 6.74
N PRO A 3 19.01 -4.84 5.56
CA PRO A 3 18.00 -4.23 4.71
C PRO A 3 17.06 -5.29 4.12
N LEU A 4 15.76 -5.03 4.22
CA LEU A 4 14.73 -5.74 3.49
C LEU A 4 14.54 -5.07 2.14
N VAL A 5 14.45 -5.83 1.07
CA VAL A 5 14.08 -5.35 -0.26
C VAL A 5 12.70 -5.88 -0.59
N MET A 6 11.80 -4.98 -0.93
CA MET A 6 10.45 -5.33 -1.41
C MET A 6 10.34 -4.97 -2.88
N THR A 7 9.95 -5.94 -3.69
CA THR A 7 9.57 -5.74 -5.08
C THR A 7 8.08 -5.96 -5.20
N MET A 8 7.37 -4.99 -5.78
CA MET A 8 5.94 -5.09 -6.02
C MET A 8 5.63 -4.85 -7.49
N LYS A 9 4.85 -5.73 -8.08
CA LYS A 9 4.28 -5.59 -9.42
C LYS A 9 2.77 -5.57 -9.31
N SER A 10 2.15 -4.68 -10.07
CA SER A 10 0.69 -4.55 -10.10
C SER A 10 0.20 -4.41 -11.53
N ALA A 11 -0.94 -5.01 -11.83
CA ALA A 11 -1.61 -4.84 -13.10
C ALA A 11 -3.12 -4.70 -12.91
N ALA A 12 -3.75 -3.94 -13.81
CA ALA A 12 -5.19 -3.75 -13.79
C ALA A 12 -5.93 -5.09 -14.01
N PRO A 13 -7.12 -5.26 -13.42
CA PRO A 13 -7.76 -4.29 -12.52
C PRO A 13 -7.21 -4.35 -11.08
N ASN A 14 -6.68 -5.49 -10.62
CA ASN A 14 -6.32 -5.71 -9.21
C ASN A 14 -5.28 -6.82 -9.01
N LYS A 15 -4.52 -7.19 -10.04
CA LYS A 15 -3.46 -8.20 -9.92
C LYS A 15 -2.27 -7.62 -9.16
N THR A 16 -1.69 -8.40 -8.25
CA THR A 16 -0.50 -8.00 -7.49
C THR A 16 0.46 -9.17 -7.27
N SER A 17 1.73 -8.86 -7.29
CA SER A 17 2.81 -9.76 -6.91
C SER A 17 3.77 -8.99 -6.01
N GLN A 18 4.00 -9.49 -4.82
CA GLN A 18 4.90 -8.89 -3.83
C GLN A 18 5.95 -9.91 -3.42
N ILE A 19 7.20 -9.51 -3.49
CA ILE A 19 8.35 -10.33 -3.07
C ILE A 19 9.14 -9.54 -2.04
N ILE A 20 9.36 -10.15 -0.88
CA ILE A 20 10.24 -9.62 0.16
C ILE A 20 11.50 -10.47 0.19
N SER A 21 12.65 -9.83 0.04
CA SER A 21 13.96 -10.47 0.03
C SER A 21 14.85 -9.93 1.14
N VAL A 22 15.68 -10.81 1.69
CA VAL A 22 16.71 -10.53 2.68
C VAL A 22 18.04 -11.04 2.13
N MET A 23 19.04 -10.19 2.02
CA MET A 23 20.36 -10.55 1.48
C MET A 23 20.27 -11.27 0.10
N GLY A 24 19.33 -10.85 -0.75
CA GLY A 24 19.13 -11.45 -2.08
C GLY A 24 18.30 -12.74 -2.11
N ASN A 25 17.93 -13.30 -0.97
CA ASN A 25 17.10 -14.51 -0.89
C ASN A 25 15.64 -14.13 -0.66
N THR A 26 14.72 -14.77 -1.38
CA THR A 26 13.28 -14.58 -1.17
C THR A 26 12.88 -15.13 0.20
N PHE A 27 12.38 -14.26 1.04
CA PHE A 27 11.86 -14.60 2.36
C PHE A 27 10.34 -14.83 2.34
N GLN A 28 9.64 -14.01 1.56
CA GLN A 28 8.19 -14.10 1.41
C GLN A 28 7.79 -13.70 -0.01
N LYS A 29 6.82 -14.39 -0.57
CA LYS A 29 6.14 -14.04 -1.82
C LYS A 29 4.64 -14.05 -1.58
N ALA A 30 3.93 -13.07 -2.09
CA ALA A 30 2.47 -13.03 -2.11
C ALA A 30 2.01 -12.69 -3.52
N VAL A 31 1.09 -13.47 -4.06
CA VAL A 31 0.56 -13.29 -5.41
C VAL A 31 -0.96 -13.31 -5.38
N PHE A 32 -1.56 -12.44 -6.16
CA PHE A 32 -2.99 -12.41 -6.43
C PHE A 32 -3.22 -12.11 -7.92
N ASP A 33 -3.91 -13.00 -8.62
CA ASP A 33 -4.14 -12.91 -10.07
C ASP A 33 -5.43 -12.15 -10.44
N GLY A 34 -6.14 -11.64 -9.42
CA GLY A 34 -7.44 -10.98 -9.57
C GLY A 34 -8.61 -11.85 -9.08
N GLU A 35 -8.44 -13.16 -8.98
CA GLU A 35 -9.45 -14.10 -8.50
C GLU A 35 -8.93 -15.02 -7.41
N LYS A 36 -7.71 -15.50 -7.58
CA LYS A 36 -7.01 -16.44 -6.67
C LYS A 36 -5.72 -15.81 -6.20
N GLY A 37 -5.23 -16.30 -5.08
CA GLY A 37 -3.96 -15.85 -4.56
C GLY A 37 -3.35 -16.84 -3.59
N TYR A 38 -2.07 -16.66 -3.34
CA TYR A 38 -1.32 -17.44 -2.38
C TYR A 38 -0.25 -16.58 -1.70
N GLN A 39 0.18 -17.07 -0.57
CA GLN A 39 1.37 -16.60 0.12
C GLN A 39 2.36 -17.75 0.24
N GLU A 40 3.63 -17.46 0.01
CA GLU A 40 4.73 -18.39 0.23
C GLU A 40 5.72 -17.79 1.22
N SER A 41 6.07 -18.52 2.23
CA SER A 41 7.06 -18.12 3.22
C SER A 41 7.96 -19.31 3.55
N ARG A 42 9.27 -19.13 3.43
CA ARG A 42 10.27 -20.16 3.69
C ARG A 42 10.01 -21.47 2.91
N GLY A 43 9.56 -21.34 1.66
CA GLY A 43 9.26 -22.49 0.79
C GLY A 43 7.92 -23.19 1.08
N GLN A 44 7.13 -22.70 2.01
CA GLN A 44 5.78 -23.20 2.28
C GLN A 44 4.75 -22.29 1.61
N ARG A 45 4.00 -22.83 0.66
CA ARG A 45 2.91 -22.15 -0.02
C ARG A 45 1.58 -22.42 0.69
N MET A 46 0.81 -21.37 0.90
CA MET A 46 -0.55 -21.40 1.42
C MET A 46 -1.46 -20.59 0.51
N ASP A 47 -2.51 -21.22 0.01
CA ASP A 47 -3.51 -20.52 -0.78
C ASP A 47 -4.37 -19.60 0.11
N MET A 48 -4.75 -18.46 -0.44
CA MET A 48 -5.61 -17.49 0.24
C MET A 48 -7.02 -18.07 0.46
N LYS A 49 -7.56 -17.84 1.65
CA LYS A 49 -8.93 -18.22 2.00
C LYS A 49 -9.93 -17.23 1.37
N ALA A 50 -11.19 -17.62 1.29
CA ALA A 50 -12.25 -16.81 0.68
C ALA A 50 -12.31 -15.38 1.26
N GLU A 51 -12.20 -15.22 2.58
CA GLU A 51 -12.18 -13.89 3.23
C GLU A 51 -10.97 -13.04 2.81
N GLU A 52 -9.80 -13.66 2.64
CA GLU A 52 -8.57 -12.98 2.20
C GLU A 52 -8.67 -12.58 0.73
N LEU A 53 -9.28 -13.43 -0.11
CA LEU A 53 -9.53 -13.14 -1.53
C LEU A 53 -10.46 -11.94 -1.71
N GLU A 54 -11.56 -11.86 -0.96
CA GLU A 54 -12.46 -10.70 -1.01
C GLU A 54 -11.75 -9.41 -0.58
N LYS A 55 -10.97 -9.46 0.49
CA LYS A 55 -10.13 -8.31 0.90
C LYS A 55 -9.10 -7.94 -0.16
N ALA A 56 -8.48 -8.94 -0.83
CA ALA A 56 -7.51 -8.69 -1.88
C ALA A 56 -8.16 -8.01 -3.09
N LYS A 57 -9.37 -8.42 -3.50
CA LYS A 57 -10.13 -7.78 -4.58
C LYS A 57 -10.39 -6.30 -4.31
N GLU A 58 -10.73 -5.94 -3.07
CA GLU A 58 -10.99 -4.55 -2.69
C GLU A 58 -9.70 -3.72 -2.57
N ASN A 59 -8.64 -4.30 -1.99
CA ASN A 59 -7.44 -3.55 -1.59
C ASN A 59 -6.38 -3.46 -2.70
N ASN A 60 -6.38 -4.40 -3.65
CA ASN A 60 -5.35 -4.48 -4.69
C ASN A 60 -5.71 -3.71 -5.97
N ALA A 61 -6.75 -2.89 -5.95
CA ALA A 61 -7.05 -2.01 -7.08
C ALA A 61 -5.83 -1.13 -7.38
N LEU A 62 -5.39 -1.11 -8.65
CA LEU A 62 -4.19 -0.39 -9.09
C LEU A 62 -4.21 1.10 -8.69
N PHE A 63 -5.39 1.69 -8.71
CA PHE A 63 -5.63 3.08 -8.29
C PHE A 63 -6.67 3.12 -7.18
N SER A 64 -6.37 2.50 -6.04
CA SER A 64 -7.28 2.45 -4.90
C SER A 64 -7.71 3.84 -4.40
N ASP A 65 -6.89 4.86 -4.64
CA ASP A 65 -7.20 6.25 -4.28
C ASP A 65 -8.41 6.82 -5.03
N LEU A 66 -8.78 6.26 -6.19
CA LEU A 66 -10.00 6.63 -6.90
C LEU A 66 -11.27 6.31 -6.09
N ASN A 67 -11.20 5.34 -5.19
CA ASN A 67 -12.31 5.02 -4.29
C ASN A 67 -12.60 6.18 -3.31
N TYR A 68 -11.59 6.99 -2.99
CA TYR A 68 -11.73 8.10 -2.04
C TYR A 68 -12.46 9.30 -2.62
N THR A 69 -12.68 9.34 -3.93
CA THR A 69 -13.51 10.40 -4.58
C THR A 69 -14.96 10.39 -4.09
N SER A 70 -15.44 9.25 -3.58
CA SER A 70 -16.75 9.12 -2.93
C SER A 70 -16.72 9.36 -1.42
N GLY A 71 -15.55 9.75 -0.89
CA GLY A 71 -15.38 10.07 0.52
C GLY A 71 -16.10 11.35 0.93
N VAL A 72 -16.47 11.44 2.20
CA VAL A 72 -17.12 12.62 2.77
C VAL A 72 -16.04 13.51 3.38
N LEU A 73 -16.09 14.82 3.10
CA LEU A 73 -15.27 15.82 3.77
C LEU A 73 -15.63 15.85 5.26
N VAL A 74 -14.66 15.58 6.13
CA VAL A 74 -14.85 15.56 7.57
C VAL A 74 -14.38 16.85 8.21
N ARG A 75 -13.19 17.34 7.81
CA ARG A 75 -12.55 18.52 8.40
C ARG A 75 -11.38 19.01 7.55
N ILE A 76 -10.93 20.19 7.88
CA ILE A 76 -9.63 20.72 7.47
C ILE A 76 -8.80 20.87 8.75
N GLU A 77 -7.56 20.39 8.71
CA GLU A 77 -6.65 20.53 9.86
C GLU A 77 -5.22 20.91 9.42
N PRO A 78 -4.47 21.60 10.30
CA PRO A 78 -3.06 21.86 10.04
C PRO A 78 -2.26 20.56 10.00
N LEU A 79 -1.36 20.44 9.04
CA LEU A 79 -0.44 19.32 8.90
C LEU A 79 0.88 19.80 8.31
N ASP A 80 1.97 19.70 9.07
CA ASP A 80 3.36 19.97 8.65
C ASP A 80 3.57 21.28 7.88
N GLY A 81 3.01 22.38 8.40
CA GLY A 81 3.19 23.72 7.83
C GLY A 81 2.22 24.08 6.69
N SER A 82 1.30 23.19 6.34
CA SER A 82 0.19 23.40 5.41
C SER A 82 -1.14 23.09 6.09
N ASN A 83 -2.23 23.15 5.33
CA ASN A 83 -3.52 22.61 5.71
C ASN A 83 -3.84 21.38 4.90
N ALA A 84 -4.43 20.39 5.52
CA ALA A 84 -4.91 19.20 4.86
C ALA A 84 -6.43 19.10 4.87
N VAL A 85 -7.02 18.75 3.74
CA VAL A 85 -8.40 18.29 3.63
C VAL A 85 -8.44 16.84 4.08
N VAL A 86 -9.32 16.51 5.02
CA VAL A 86 -9.52 15.16 5.51
C VAL A 86 -10.83 14.60 4.97
N LEU A 87 -10.72 13.55 4.17
CA LEU A 87 -11.85 12.78 3.68
C LEU A 87 -12.00 11.49 4.49
N LYS A 88 -13.23 11.10 4.76
CA LYS A 88 -13.54 9.78 5.33
C LYS A 88 -14.21 8.92 4.26
N TYR A 89 -13.62 7.76 4.01
CA TYR A 89 -14.17 6.71 3.16
C TYR A 89 -14.20 5.40 3.94
N LYS A 90 -15.39 4.85 4.20
CA LYS A 90 -15.56 3.70 5.11
C LYS A 90 -14.88 4.00 6.47
N GLU A 91 -13.95 3.15 6.89
CA GLU A 91 -13.18 3.29 8.13
C GLU A 91 -11.80 3.93 7.92
N ILE A 92 -11.56 4.55 6.75
CA ILE A 92 -10.29 5.16 6.37
C ILE A 92 -10.44 6.67 6.42
N GLU A 93 -9.51 7.37 7.06
CA GLU A 93 -9.32 8.82 6.93
C GLU A 93 -8.13 9.09 6.03
N VAL A 94 -8.33 9.89 4.98
CA VAL A 94 -7.30 10.24 4.00
C VAL A 94 -7.09 11.74 4.01
N PHE A 95 -5.84 12.15 4.05
CA PHE A 95 -5.42 13.55 4.17
C PHE A 95 -4.76 13.98 2.87
N TYR A 96 -5.28 15.02 2.28
CA TYR A 96 -4.72 15.66 1.09
C TYR A 96 -4.24 17.06 1.42
N ASP A 97 -2.98 17.35 1.11
CA ASP A 97 -2.42 18.69 1.24
C ASP A 97 -3.16 19.68 0.33
N MET A 98 -3.62 20.79 0.90
CA MET A 98 -4.45 21.74 0.17
C MET A 98 -3.68 22.52 -0.89
N THR A 99 -2.38 22.65 -0.76
CA THR A 99 -1.53 23.39 -1.69
C THR A 99 -1.17 22.55 -2.92
N THR A 100 -0.81 21.29 -2.69
CA THR A 100 -0.29 20.40 -3.74
C THR A 100 -1.34 19.43 -4.29
N GLY A 101 -2.43 19.21 -3.55
CA GLY A 101 -3.45 18.19 -3.85
C GLY A 101 -2.96 16.75 -3.62
N LEU A 102 -1.75 16.54 -3.08
CA LEU A 102 -1.19 15.22 -2.89
C LEU A 102 -1.68 14.58 -1.59
N LYS A 103 -1.84 13.27 -1.60
CA LYS A 103 -2.12 12.49 -0.41
C LYS A 103 -0.88 12.49 0.49
N VAL A 104 -1.01 12.96 1.71
CA VAL A 104 0.12 13.08 2.65
C VAL A 104 0.02 12.13 3.83
N LYS A 105 -1.19 11.67 4.15
CA LYS A 105 -1.41 10.75 5.26
C LYS A 105 -2.67 9.92 5.03
N GLU A 106 -2.68 8.74 5.60
CA GLU A 106 -3.85 7.87 5.64
C GLU A 106 -3.90 7.19 7.01
N ILE A 107 -5.09 7.05 7.59
CA ILE A 107 -5.30 6.33 8.84
C ILE A 107 -6.27 5.20 8.58
N LYS A 108 -5.80 3.96 8.71
CA LYS A 108 -6.60 2.73 8.58
C LYS A 108 -6.70 2.00 9.92
N LYS A 109 -7.81 1.32 10.16
CA LYS A 109 -7.88 0.31 11.22
C LYS A 109 -7.20 -0.97 10.72
N MET A 110 -6.26 -1.47 11.47
CA MET A 110 -5.58 -2.74 11.19
C MET A 110 -5.69 -3.68 12.37
N LYS A 111 -5.97 -4.95 12.09
CA LYS A 111 -5.96 -6.00 13.11
C LYS A 111 -4.52 -6.37 13.41
N MET A 112 -4.14 -6.20 14.67
CA MET A 112 -2.81 -6.50 15.16
C MET A 112 -2.67 -8.01 15.46
N PRO A 113 -1.43 -8.54 15.59
CA PRO A 113 -1.20 -9.95 15.91
C PRO A 113 -1.86 -10.41 17.21
N ASP A 114 -2.10 -9.51 18.15
CA ASP A 114 -2.82 -9.77 19.42
C ASP A 114 -4.36 -9.80 19.25
N GLY A 115 -4.85 -9.66 18.02
CA GLY A 115 -6.26 -9.66 17.67
C GLY A 115 -6.98 -8.32 17.86
N LYS A 116 -6.33 -7.31 18.43
CA LYS A 116 -6.90 -5.96 18.62
C LYS A 116 -6.85 -5.16 17.33
N GLU A 117 -7.82 -4.28 17.15
CA GLU A 117 -7.82 -3.31 16.07
C GLU A 117 -7.20 -2.00 16.53
N ASN A 118 -6.17 -1.56 15.83
CA ASN A 118 -5.51 -0.27 16.08
C ASN A 118 -5.61 0.63 14.85
N LYS A 119 -5.71 1.93 15.08
CA LYS A 119 -5.56 2.93 14.03
C LYS A 119 -4.07 3.05 13.69
N VAL A 120 -3.73 2.76 12.44
CA VAL A 120 -2.37 2.80 11.94
C VAL A 120 -2.24 3.95 10.94
N PRO A 121 -1.49 5.01 11.30
CA PRO A 121 -1.18 6.08 10.37
C PRO A 121 -0.09 5.64 9.39
N THR A 122 -0.29 5.98 8.12
CA THR A 122 0.70 5.87 7.05
C THR A 122 0.94 7.27 6.50
N VAL A 123 2.18 7.69 6.39
CA VAL A 123 2.60 9.02 5.89
C VAL A 123 3.26 8.83 4.53
N PHE A 124 2.93 9.69 3.57
CA PHE A 124 3.45 9.67 2.21
C PHE A 124 4.22 10.96 1.94
N SER A 125 5.44 10.85 1.43
CA SER A 125 6.30 12.00 1.15
C SER A 125 7.26 11.71 -0.01
N ASP A 126 8.14 12.68 -0.32
CA ASP A 126 9.12 12.60 -1.41
C ASP A 126 8.45 12.22 -2.75
N TYR A 127 7.42 12.98 -3.14
CA TYR A 127 6.70 12.75 -4.38
C TYR A 127 7.56 13.09 -5.59
N LYS A 128 7.68 12.15 -6.52
CA LYS A 128 8.37 12.31 -7.81
C LYS A 128 7.45 11.90 -8.95
N GLU A 129 7.63 12.55 -10.07
CA GLU A 129 6.89 12.24 -11.28
C GLU A 129 7.55 11.10 -12.05
N VAL A 130 6.75 10.10 -12.41
CA VAL A 130 7.12 8.97 -13.28
C VAL A 130 6.04 8.81 -14.33
N SER A 131 6.38 9.00 -15.59
CA SER A 131 5.44 8.90 -16.73
C SER A 131 4.17 9.76 -16.56
N GLY A 132 4.33 11.00 -16.05
CA GLY A 132 3.23 11.94 -15.86
C GLY A 132 2.39 11.72 -14.59
N ILE A 133 2.73 10.73 -13.77
CA ILE A 133 2.03 10.41 -12.52
C ILE A 133 2.96 10.68 -11.33
N LYS A 134 2.44 11.35 -10.30
CA LYS A 134 3.19 11.62 -9.08
C LYS A 134 3.05 10.46 -8.10
N PHE A 135 4.17 9.83 -7.74
CA PHE A 135 4.25 8.74 -6.77
C PHE A 135 5.06 9.15 -5.54
N PRO A 136 4.63 8.78 -4.31
CA PRO A 136 5.45 8.96 -3.13
C PRO A 136 6.68 8.02 -3.20
N HIS A 137 7.86 8.51 -2.87
CA HIS A 137 9.08 7.72 -2.78
C HIS A 137 9.49 7.43 -1.33
N SER A 138 8.76 7.99 -0.37
CA SER A 138 8.91 7.66 1.05
C SER A 138 7.54 7.36 1.65
N ILE A 139 7.42 6.20 2.31
CA ILE A 139 6.21 5.77 3.00
C ILE A 139 6.59 5.37 4.42
N GLY A 140 6.11 6.14 5.39
CA GLY A 140 6.30 5.86 6.81
C GLY A 140 5.05 5.26 7.44
N GLN A 141 5.21 4.20 8.22
CA GLN A 141 4.10 3.57 8.94
C GLN A 141 4.50 3.24 10.37
N LYS A 142 3.66 3.63 11.34
CA LYS A 142 3.87 3.33 12.74
C LYS A 142 2.93 2.23 13.21
N MET A 143 3.49 1.07 13.52
CA MET A 143 2.75 -0.09 14.01
C MET A 143 3.15 -0.41 15.45
N GLY A 144 2.44 0.18 16.42
CA GLY A 144 2.81 0.05 17.84
C GLY A 144 4.21 0.62 18.10
N PRO A 145 5.14 -0.18 18.63
CA PRO A 145 6.53 0.26 18.87
C PRO A 145 7.41 0.25 17.62
N MET A 146 6.93 -0.29 16.49
CA MET A 146 7.71 -0.40 15.26
C MET A 146 7.44 0.79 14.34
N ASP A 147 8.52 1.48 13.95
CA ASP A 147 8.52 2.47 12.90
C ASP A 147 9.06 1.83 11.61
N LEU A 148 8.20 1.69 10.62
CA LEU A 148 8.55 1.15 9.30
C LEU A 148 8.69 2.30 8.32
N ASN A 149 9.85 2.39 7.69
CA ASN A 149 10.11 3.37 6.65
C ASN A 149 10.47 2.64 5.35
N PHE A 150 9.64 2.81 4.33
CA PHE A 150 9.88 2.29 3.00
C PHE A 150 10.40 3.43 2.12
N VAL A 151 11.57 3.22 1.55
CA VAL A 151 12.14 4.11 0.52
C VAL A 151 12.00 3.43 -0.83
N ILE A 152 11.22 4.02 -1.71
CA ILE A 152 10.98 3.50 -3.05
C ILE A 152 12.14 3.96 -3.95
N LYS A 153 12.93 3.01 -4.41
CA LYS A 153 14.11 3.27 -5.22
C LYS A 153 13.78 3.49 -6.69
N GLU A 154 12.83 2.71 -7.20
CA GLU A 154 12.46 2.72 -8.60
C GLU A 154 10.97 2.44 -8.77
N ILE A 155 10.34 3.14 -9.70
CA ILE A 155 8.97 2.89 -10.17
C ILE A 155 9.04 2.81 -11.70
N LYS A 156 8.43 1.78 -12.28
CA LYS A 156 8.26 1.61 -13.72
C LYS A 156 6.78 1.53 -14.05
N VAL A 157 6.35 2.28 -15.05
CA VAL A 157 4.96 2.30 -15.50
C VAL A 157 4.88 1.63 -16.87
N ASN A 158 4.01 0.63 -17.01
CA ASN A 158 3.81 -0.15 -18.23
C ASN A 158 5.08 -0.86 -18.74
N GLN A 159 5.95 -1.28 -17.82
CA GLN A 159 7.21 -1.96 -18.14
C GLN A 159 7.43 -3.12 -17.16
N ASP A 160 8.10 -4.17 -17.65
CA ASP A 160 8.59 -5.31 -16.86
C ASP A 160 7.49 -6.05 -16.06
N VAL A 161 6.25 -6.03 -16.54
CA VAL A 161 5.11 -6.74 -15.95
C VAL A 161 4.48 -7.64 -17.00
N THR A 162 4.36 -8.92 -16.67
CA THR A 162 3.78 -9.97 -17.54
C THR A 162 2.76 -10.79 -16.77
N GLU A 163 1.94 -11.58 -17.46
CA GLU A 163 0.98 -12.48 -16.82
C GLU A 163 1.67 -13.53 -15.93
N ASP A 164 2.92 -13.88 -16.21
CA ASP A 164 3.67 -14.86 -15.41
C ASP A 164 4.05 -14.34 -14.03
N ASP A 165 4.08 -13.03 -13.85
CA ASP A 165 4.33 -12.41 -12.54
C ASP A 165 3.22 -12.68 -11.52
N PHE A 166 2.04 -13.06 -12.01
CA PHE A 166 0.83 -13.26 -11.20
C PHE A 166 0.39 -14.73 -11.10
N LYS A 167 1.30 -15.68 -11.36
CA LYS A 167 1.06 -17.14 -11.27
C LYS A 167 1.67 -17.78 -10.02
#